data_997cb7eaca98101fb75a1837e167ebc5
#
_entry.id   997cb7eaca98101fb75a1837e167ebc5
#
_cell.length_a   1.000
_cell.length_b   1.000
_cell.length_c   1.000
_cell.angle_alpha   90.00
_cell.angle_beta   90.00
_cell.angle_gamma   90.00
#
_symmetry.space_group_name_H-M   'P 1'
#
loop_
_entity.id
_entity.type
_entity.pdbx_description
1 polymer ?
#
loop_
_entity_poly.entity_id
_entity_poly.type
_entity_poly.pdbx_seq_one_letter_code
_entity_poly.pdbx_strand_id
1 'polypeptide(L)'
;MTAATSIHPTALIEEGARLGQGCVIHAQAMIRRHCHLEDGVVVHPFAVLGGDPQDLGFKPETASGVRIGARTVIREHVTVNRATKPGESTTVGADCFLMTGCHVAHDCRIGDRVVIANAVLLAGHVYVGDRVFLGGGAVIHQFVRIGESAMIGGGGRISSDVAPFCLATERNTVYGLNMVGLRRRGFKREVLAEIKQAFRETLVRGGNLRERAAAEIASGRYASLEARAFLEFMVAGRRTLARARHDAATDADE
;
A
#
# COMPACT_ATOMS: atom_id res chain seq x y z
N MET A 1 14.40 18.33 -21.25
CA MET A 1 15.34 18.89 -20.24
C MET A 1 14.94 18.30 -18.90
N THR A 2 15.77 17.49 -18.26
CA THR A 2 15.55 17.00 -16.91
C THR A 2 15.66 18.18 -15.94
N ALA A 3 14.65 18.38 -15.09
CA ALA A 3 14.66 19.44 -14.09
C ALA A 3 15.85 19.23 -13.12
N ALA A 4 16.50 20.32 -12.72
CA ALA A 4 17.57 20.27 -11.73
C ALA A 4 16.98 19.90 -10.35
N THR A 5 17.72 19.11 -9.57
CA THR A 5 17.36 18.82 -8.18
C THR A 5 17.45 20.11 -7.35
N SER A 6 16.40 20.39 -6.57
CA SER A 6 16.30 21.56 -5.69
C SER A 6 16.23 21.13 -4.25
N ILE A 7 17.16 21.64 -3.42
CA ILE A 7 17.24 21.33 -1.99
C ILE A 7 17.19 22.64 -1.22
N HIS A 8 16.21 22.76 -0.31
CA HIS A 8 16.11 23.94 0.55
C HIS A 8 17.31 23.99 1.52
N PRO A 9 17.90 25.17 1.78
CA PRO A 9 19.10 25.28 2.64
C PRO A 9 18.94 24.74 4.07
N THR A 10 17.72 24.64 4.57
CA THR A 10 17.44 24.08 5.92
C THR A 10 17.02 22.61 5.91
N ALA A 11 17.04 21.95 4.74
CA ALA A 11 16.85 20.50 4.66
C ALA A 11 18.11 19.79 5.15
N LEU A 12 17.93 18.67 5.85
CA LEU A 12 19.05 17.84 6.32
C LEU A 12 19.16 16.60 5.42
N ILE A 13 20.24 16.50 4.68
CA ILE A 13 20.58 15.32 3.86
C ILE A 13 21.81 14.67 4.49
N GLU A 14 21.65 13.49 5.10
CA GLU A 14 22.79 12.76 5.67
C GLU A 14 23.71 12.19 4.58
N GLU A 15 24.99 12.10 4.86
CA GLU A 15 25.96 11.44 3.99
C GLU A 15 25.54 9.98 3.72
N GLY A 16 25.62 9.54 2.46
CA GLY A 16 25.15 8.23 2.01
C GLY A 16 23.69 8.19 1.52
N ALA A 17 22.90 9.26 1.67
CA ALA A 17 21.64 9.42 0.99
C ALA A 17 21.86 9.66 -0.52
N ARG A 18 20.98 9.10 -1.37
CA ARG A 18 21.05 9.25 -2.83
C ARG A 18 19.76 9.88 -3.34
N LEU A 19 19.90 10.94 -4.12
CA LEU A 19 18.80 11.65 -4.74
C LEU A 19 18.90 11.52 -6.27
N GLY A 20 17.81 11.15 -6.91
CA GLY A 20 17.67 11.15 -8.35
C GLY A 20 17.57 12.58 -8.92
N GLN A 21 17.42 12.66 -10.23
CA GLN A 21 17.31 13.94 -10.94
C GLN A 21 15.95 14.60 -10.68
N GLY A 22 15.91 15.92 -10.62
CA GLY A 22 14.67 16.68 -10.49
C GLY A 22 13.95 16.50 -9.15
N CYS A 23 14.60 15.95 -8.12
CA CYS A 23 14.03 15.89 -6.77
C CYS A 23 13.86 17.30 -6.21
N VAL A 24 12.78 17.50 -5.42
CA VAL A 24 12.51 18.76 -4.71
C VAL A 24 12.42 18.44 -3.22
N ILE A 25 13.39 18.96 -2.44
CA ILE A 25 13.45 18.75 -0.99
C ILE A 25 13.17 20.08 -0.30
N HIS A 26 12.05 20.18 0.38
CA HIS A 26 11.59 21.40 1.05
C HIS A 26 12.26 21.63 2.41
N ALA A 27 11.97 22.80 3.00
CA ALA A 27 12.53 23.24 4.26
C ALA A 27 12.36 22.20 5.40
N GLN A 28 13.43 21.96 6.16
CA GLN A 28 13.44 21.10 7.34
C GLN A 28 13.00 19.65 7.09
N ALA A 29 12.95 19.21 5.84
CA ALA A 29 12.84 17.78 5.52
C ALA A 29 14.14 17.07 5.88
N MET A 30 14.06 15.83 6.37
CA MET A 30 15.22 15.04 6.77
C MET A 30 15.30 13.77 5.93
N ILE A 31 16.40 13.61 5.20
CA ILE A 31 16.71 12.40 4.43
C ILE A 31 17.91 11.74 5.09
N ARG A 32 17.66 10.61 5.77
CA ARG A 32 18.68 9.88 6.52
C ARG A 32 19.58 9.05 5.58
N ARG A 33 20.75 8.64 6.10
CA ARG A 33 21.66 7.74 5.39
C ARG A 33 20.93 6.50 4.84
N HIS A 34 21.42 5.92 3.75
CA HIS A 34 20.82 4.75 3.08
C HIS A 34 19.42 4.96 2.50
N CYS A 35 18.93 6.19 2.44
CA CYS A 35 17.76 6.52 1.63
C CYS A 35 18.14 6.68 0.17
N HIS A 36 17.33 6.08 -0.71
CA HIS A 36 17.43 6.25 -2.14
C HIS A 36 16.09 6.78 -2.68
N LEU A 37 16.10 8.02 -3.15
CA LEU A 37 14.98 8.66 -3.80
C LEU A 37 15.24 8.64 -5.31
N GLU A 38 14.30 8.11 -6.09
CA GLU A 38 14.35 8.13 -7.54
C GLU A 38 13.99 9.51 -8.11
N ASP A 39 13.97 9.62 -9.45
CA ASP A 39 13.80 10.90 -10.15
C ASP A 39 12.44 11.55 -9.84
N GLY A 40 12.46 12.87 -9.67
CA GLY A 40 11.27 13.69 -9.50
C GLY A 40 10.53 13.50 -8.19
N VAL A 41 11.14 12.88 -7.17
CA VAL A 41 10.54 12.79 -5.84
C VAL A 41 10.46 14.15 -5.19
N VAL A 42 9.29 14.46 -4.60
CA VAL A 42 9.05 15.70 -3.86
C VAL A 42 8.87 15.38 -2.38
N VAL A 43 9.67 16.01 -1.51
CA VAL A 43 9.62 15.83 -0.05
C VAL A 43 9.28 17.15 0.60
N HIS A 44 8.11 17.23 1.22
CA HIS A 44 7.58 18.43 1.87
C HIS A 44 8.18 18.66 3.28
N PRO A 45 7.95 19.85 3.85
CA PRO A 45 8.57 20.24 5.13
C PRO A 45 8.30 19.24 6.27
N PHE A 46 9.32 19.04 7.12
CA PHE A 46 9.27 18.19 8.31
C PHE A 46 9.04 16.69 8.06
N ALA A 47 9.04 16.23 6.82
CA ALA A 47 9.04 14.80 6.54
C ALA A 47 10.39 14.17 6.91
N VAL A 48 10.37 12.95 7.47
CA VAL A 48 11.56 12.19 7.87
C VAL A 48 11.60 10.86 7.16
N LEU A 49 12.58 10.69 6.27
CA LEU A 49 12.80 9.44 5.54
C LEU A 49 14.04 8.74 6.08
N GLY A 50 13.91 7.44 6.37
CA GLY A 50 15.00 6.61 6.85
C GLY A 50 15.24 6.67 8.37
N GLY A 51 14.24 7.13 9.15
CA GLY A 51 14.28 6.99 10.61
C GLY A 51 14.45 5.53 11.04
N ASP A 52 15.02 5.31 12.21
CA ASP A 52 15.23 3.96 12.72
C ASP A 52 13.89 3.24 12.97
N PRO A 53 13.83 1.91 12.76
CA PRO A 53 12.68 1.10 13.13
C PRO A 53 12.28 1.31 14.58
N GLN A 54 10.96 1.40 14.82
CA GLN A 54 10.41 1.41 16.18
C GLN A 54 10.32 -0.03 16.71
N ASP A 55 11.47 -0.68 16.79
CA ASP A 55 11.65 -2.06 17.23
C ASP A 55 12.73 -2.10 18.31
N LEU A 56 12.38 -2.59 19.51
CA LEU A 56 13.31 -2.67 20.64
C LEU A 56 14.54 -3.53 20.38
N GLY A 57 14.43 -4.50 19.45
CA GLY A 57 15.55 -5.36 19.02
C GLY A 57 16.44 -4.75 17.94
N PHE A 58 16.09 -3.57 17.41
CA PHE A 58 16.83 -2.97 16.31
C PHE A 58 18.20 -2.43 16.77
N LYS A 59 19.21 -2.68 15.93
CA LYS A 59 20.58 -2.20 16.15
C LYS A 59 20.87 -1.04 15.20
N PRO A 60 21.15 0.19 15.70
CA PRO A 60 21.34 1.37 14.86
C PRO A 60 22.44 1.27 13.81
N GLU A 61 23.45 0.42 14.04
CA GLU A 61 24.53 0.12 13.08
C GLU A 61 24.11 -0.74 11.89
N THR A 62 22.86 -1.28 11.89
CA THR A 62 22.35 -2.10 10.80
C THR A 62 22.32 -1.29 9.50
N ALA A 63 23.00 -1.78 8.47
CA ALA A 63 23.04 -1.16 7.14
C ALA A 63 21.77 -1.50 6.35
N SER A 64 20.65 -0.87 6.69
CA SER A 64 19.35 -1.01 6.01
C SER A 64 18.85 0.36 5.54
N GLY A 65 17.88 0.42 4.64
CA GLY A 65 17.51 1.66 3.99
C GLY A 65 16.03 1.87 3.71
N VAL A 66 15.77 2.93 2.96
CA VAL A 66 14.48 3.28 2.38
C VAL A 66 14.66 3.51 0.88
N ARG A 67 13.72 3.04 0.07
CA ARG A 67 13.64 3.35 -1.36
C ARG A 67 12.31 4.01 -1.67
N ILE A 68 12.37 5.16 -2.35
CA ILE A 68 11.18 5.91 -2.79
C ILE A 68 11.22 5.98 -4.31
N GLY A 69 10.21 5.42 -4.96
CA GLY A 69 10.06 5.39 -6.40
C GLY A 69 9.79 6.75 -7.02
N ALA A 70 10.04 6.85 -8.31
CA ALA A 70 10.02 8.09 -9.07
C ALA A 70 8.69 8.84 -8.97
N ARG A 71 8.74 10.18 -8.99
CA ARG A 71 7.61 11.11 -8.98
C ARG A 71 6.68 10.97 -7.76
N THR A 72 7.09 10.23 -6.74
CA THR A 72 6.32 10.11 -5.49
C THR A 72 6.40 11.41 -4.71
N VAL A 73 5.24 11.81 -4.18
CA VAL A 73 5.11 13.03 -3.36
C VAL A 73 4.91 12.65 -1.90
N ILE A 74 5.80 13.13 -1.05
CA ILE A 74 5.81 12.93 0.39
C ILE A 74 5.41 14.26 1.05
N ARG A 75 4.24 14.32 1.68
CA ARG A 75 3.72 15.54 2.29
C ARG A 75 4.32 15.78 3.70
N GLU A 76 3.87 16.85 4.31
CA GLU A 76 4.38 17.35 5.59
C GLU A 76 4.28 16.30 6.71
N HIS A 77 5.29 16.22 7.56
CA HIS A 77 5.34 15.34 8.73
C HIS A 77 5.18 13.85 8.45
N VAL A 78 5.31 13.42 7.19
CA VAL A 78 5.33 11.99 6.87
C VAL A 78 6.60 11.37 7.41
N THR A 79 6.48 10.16 7.97
CA THR A 79 7.64 9.40 8.44
C THR A 79 7.71 8.04 7.76
N VAL A 80 8.90 7.67 7.29
CA VAL A 80 9.18 6.35 6.70
C VAL A 80 10.39 5.76 7.41
N ASN A 81 10.20 4.66 8.14
CA ASN A 81 11.30 3.97 8.80
C ASN A 81 12.06 3.07 7.83
N ARG A 82 13.39 2.93 8.04
CA ARG A 82 14.22 1.99 7.31
C ARG A 82 13.92 0.55 7.71
N ALA A 83 14.36 -0.42 6.91
CA ALA A 83 14.16 -1.84 7.19
C ALA A 83 14.98 -2.32 8.41
N THR A 84 14.62 -3.48 8.96
CA THR A 84 15.26 -4.05 10.15
C THR A 84 16.49 -4.91 9.83
N LYS A 85 16.63 -5.41 8.60
CA LYS A 85 17.70 -6.34 8.22
C LYS A 85 18.77 -5.70 7.34
N PRO A 86 20.03 -6.10 7.47
CA PRO A 86 21.10 -5.62 6.60
C PRO A 86 20.80 -5.86 5.12
N GLY A 87 21.05 -4.86 4.28
CA GLY A 87 20.82 -4.92 2.83
C GLY A 87 19.34 -4.76 2.40
N GLU A 88 18.40 -4.84 3.32
CA GLU A 88 16.96 -4.67 3.04
C GLU A 88 16.55 -3.19 3.07
N SER A 89 15.40 -2.90 2.44
CA SER A 89 14.82 -1.55 2.44
C SER A 89 13.30 -1.61 2.62
N THR A 90 12.76 -0.66 3.37
CA THR A 90 11.36 -0.27 3.26
C THR A 90 11.16 0.41 1.91
N THR A 91 10.15 0.01 1.15
CA THR A 91 9.96 0.48 -0.23
C THR A 91 8.61 1.17 -0.42
N VAL A 92 8.65 2.29 -1.13
CA VAL A 92 7.47 2.99 -1.66
C VAL A 92 7.64 3.10 -3.16
N GLY A 93 6.66 2.67 -3.92
CA GLY A 93 6.69 2.66 -5.39
C GLY A 93 6.64 4.05 -6.01
N ALA A 94 6.53 4.08 -7.33
CA ALA A 94 6.46 5.29 -8.13
C ALA A 94 5.06 5.90 -8.15
N ASP A 95 4.98 7.21 -8.43
CA ASP A 95 3.73 7.96 -8.59
C ASP A 95 2.80 7.88 -7.36
N CYS A 96 3.34 7.63 -6.17
CA CYS A 96 2.59 7.57 -4.91
C CYS A 96 2.33 8.96 -4.34
N PHE A 97 1.28 9.08 -3.53
CA PHE A 97 0.95 10.30 -2.81
C PHE A 97 0.74 10.00 -1.33
N LEU A 98 1.73 10.35 -0.51
CA LEU A 98 1.72 10.19 0.94
C LEU A 98 1.30 11.51 1.59
N MET A 99 0.07 11.57 2.11
CA MET A 99 -0.48 12.81 2.68
C MET A 99 0.02 13.04 4.10
N THR A 100 -0.22 14.26 4.57
CA THR A 100 0.30 14.81 5.83
C THR A 100 0.14 13.86 7.02
N GLY A 101 1.24 13.65 7.73
CA GLY A 101 1.28 12.94 9.00
C GLY A 101 1.07 11.42 8.90
N CYS A 102 1.07 10.83 7.71
CA CYS A 102 1.03 9.37 7.63
C CYS A 102 2.38 8.75 8.02
N HIS A 103 2.33 7.49 8.48
CA HIS A 103 3.49 6.74 8.91
C HIS A 103 3.61 5.43 8.14
N VAL A 104 4.80 5.16 7.62
CA VAL A 104 5.19 3.88 7.02
C VAL A 104 6.28 3.27 7.89
N ALA A 105 5.94 2.23 8.67
CA ALA A 105 6.91 1.55 9.51
C ALA A 105 7.89 0.71 8.69
N HIS A 106 8.86 0.12 9.38
CA HIS A 106 9.93 -0.69 8.83
C HIS A 106 9.45 -1.88 7.99
N ASP A 107 10.22 -2.28 7.00
CA ASP A 107 10.01 -3.47 6.17
C ASP A 107 8.69 -3.46 5.36
N CYS A 108 7.99 -2.33 5.30
CA CYS A 108 6.82 -2.17 4.45
C CYS A 108 7.19 -2.20 2.96
N ARG A 109 6.28 -2.74 2.15
CA ARG A 109 6.39 -2.74 0.68
C ARG A 109 5.13 -2.13 0.10
N ILE A 110 5.25 -0.91 -0.41
CA ILE A 110 4.16 -0.16 -1.02
C ILE A 110 4.36 -0.17 -2.53
N GLY A 111 3.34 -0.58 -3.28
CA GLY A 111 3.35 -0.59 -4.74
C GLY A 111 3.25 0.80 -5.37
N ASP A 112 3.05 0.83 -6.68
CA ASP A 112 2.96 2.06 -7.46
C ASP A 112 1.58 2.73 -7.37
N ARG A 113 1.56 4.05 -7.53
CA ARG A 113 0.31 4.86 -7.60
C ARG A 113 -0.58 4.68 -6.38
N VAL A 114 -0.01 4.40 -5.23
CA VAL A 114 -0.72 4.27 -3.96
C VAL A 114 -0.97 5.66 -3.39
N VAL A 115 -2.20 5.86 -2.88
CA VAL A 115 -2.55 7.07 -2.13
C VAL A 115 -2.74 6.70 -0.66
N ILE A 116 -1.94 7.32 0.20
CA ILE A 116 -2.01 7.17 1.65
C ILE A 116 -2.51 8.50 2.21
N ALA A 117 -3.76 8.54 2.65
CA ALA A 117 -4.38 9.76 3.15
C ALA A 117 -3.82 10.18 4.52
N ASN A 118 -4.25 11.35 5.00
CA ASN A 118 -3.75 11.96 6.23
C ASN A 118 -3.84 11.01 7.43
N ALA A 119 -2.79 10.99 8.26
CA ALA A 119 -2.70 10.25 9.52
C ALA A 119 -2.96 8.73 9.41
N VAL A 120 -2.75 8.13 8.25
CA VAL A 120 -2.74 6.67 8.09
C VAL A 120 -1.49 6.10 8.74
N LEU A 121 -1.64 5.00 9.49
CA LEU A 121 -0.54 4.31 10.16
C LEU A 121 -0.38 2.89 9.62
N LEU A 122 0.75 2.63 8.98
CA LEU A 122 1.16 1.28 8.56
C LEU A 122 2.17 0.73 9.56
N ALA A 123 1.84 -0.36 10.23
CA ALA A 123 2.78 -1.08 11.08
C ALA A 123 3.82 -1.87 10.24
N GLY A 124 4.83 -2.45 10.89
CA GLY A 124 5.91 -3.14 10.21
C GLY A 124 5.46 -4.28 9.29
N HIS A 125 6.21 -4.50 8.21
CA HIS A 125 6.02 -5.59 7.25
C HIS A 125 4.67 -5.56 6.50
N VAL A 126 3.98 -4.44 6.44
CA VAL A 126 2.75 -4.32 5.65
C VAL A 126 3.08 -4.32 4.16
N TYR A 127 2.31 -5.08 3.40
CA TYR A 127 2.32 -5.07 1.95
C TYR A 127 1.09 -4.33 1.41
N VAL A 128 1.31 -3.37 0.53
CA VAL A 128 0.24 -2.63 -0.17
C VAL A 128 0.47 -2.76 -1.66
N GLY A 129 -0.48 -3.37 -2.36
CA GLY A 129 -0.45 -3.50 -3.82
C GLY A 129 -0.62 -2.17 -4.55
N ASP A 130 -0.45 -2.20 -5.86
CA ASP A 130 -0.55 -1.02 -6.70
C ASP A 130 -1.94 -0.36 -6.63
N ARG A 131 -1.98 0.97 -6.78
CA ARG A 131 -3.22 1.75 -6.88
C ARG A 131 -4.19 1.57 -5.70
N VAL A 132 -3.70 1.18 -4.55
CA VAL A 132 -4.49 1.14 -3.32
C VAL A 132 -4.75 2.57 -2.84
N PHE A 133 -5.93 2.80 -2.31
CA PHE A 133 -6.28 4.01 -1.57
C PHE A 133 -6.50 3.68 -0.09
N LEU A 134 -5.72 4.32 0.79
CA LEU A 134 -5.88 4.22 2.23
C LEU A 134 -6.51 5.49 2.76
N GLY A 135 -7.75 5.39 3.26
CA GLY A 135 -8.52 6.51 3.79
C GLY A 135 -7.95 7.08 5.10
N GLY A 136 -8.16 8.36 5.32
CA GLY A 136 -7.57 9.10 6.45
C GLY A 136 -7.80 8.43 7.80
N GLY A 137 -6.76 8.41 8.63
CA GLY A 137 -6.78 7.81 9.95
C GLY A 137 -6.91 6.28 9.99
N ALA A 138 -6.81 5.60 8.86
CA ALA A 138 -6.80 4.13 8.85
C ALA A 138 -5.52 3.59 9.51
N VAL A 139 -5.66 2.48 10.24
CA VAL A 139 -4.55 1.80 10.91
C VAL A 139 -4.44 0.36 10.42
N ILE A 140 -3.26 -0.03 9.96
CA ILE A 140 -3.01 -1.33 9.34
C ILE A 140 -2.02 -2.10 10.23
N HIS A 141 -2.46 -3.25 10.73
CA HIS A 141 -1.66 -4.11 11.59
C HIS A 141 -0.46 -4.71 10.85
N GLN A 142 0.62 -5.01 11.58
CA GLN A 142 1.82 -5.63 11.01
C GLN A 142 1.54 -6.90 10.21
N PHE A 143 2.31 -7.11 9.14
CA PHE A 143 2.21 -8.26 8.24
C PHE A 143 0.91 -8.37 7.43
N VAL A 144 0.02 -7.40 7.47
CA VAL A 144 -1.18 -7.38 6.64
C VAL A 144 -0.80 -7.13 5.19
N ARG A 145 -1.48 -7.82 4.28
CA ARG A 145 -1.41 -7.57 2.84
C ARG A 145 -2.71 -6.94 2.35
N ILE A 146 -2.56 -5.84 1.62
CA ILE A 146 -3.68 -5.16 0.95
C ILE A 146 -3.46 -5.34 -0.55
N GLY A 147 -4.40 -6.01 -1.22
CA GLY A 147 -4.30 -6.31 -2.64
C GLY A 147 -4.48 -5.08 -3.53
N GLU A 148 -4.03 -5.20 -4.77
CA GLU A 148 -4.08 -4.15 -5.80
C GLU A 148 -5.46 -3.51 -5.89
N SER A 149 -5.51 -2.19 -6.07
CA SER A 149 -6.75 -1.42 -6.26
C SER A 149 -7.80 -1.58 -5.17
N ALA A 150 -7.44 -2.14 -4.03
CA ALA A 150 -8.31 -2.10 -2.86
C ALA A 150 -8.45 -0.67 -2.34
N MET A 151 -9.55 -0.41 -1.67
CA MET A 151 -9.80 0.83 -0.95
C MET A 151 -10.05 0.53 0.52
N ILE A 152 -9.32 1.21 1.39
CA ILE A 152 -9.60 1.19 2.82
C ILE A 152 -10.31 2.49 3.18
N GLY A 153 -11.49 2.38 3.79
CA GLY A 153 -12.26 3.54 4.25
C GLY A 153 -11.57 4.28 5.40
N GLY A 154 -11.90 5.55 5.58
CA GLY A 154 -11.35 6.36 6.67
C GLY A 154 -11.61 5.74 8.04
N GLY A 155 -10.64 5.83 8.95
CA GLY A 155 -10.70 5.23 10.29
C GLY A 155 -10.72 3.71 10.32
N GLY A 156 -10.52 3.02 9.18
CA GLY A 156 -10.51 1.57 9.09
C GLY A 156 -9.40 0.95 9.94
N ARG A 157 -9.71 -0.10 10.68
CA ARG A 157 -8.78 -0.86 11.54
C ARG A 157 -8.59 -2.25 10.95
N ILE A 158 -7.52 -2.42 10.18
CA ILE A 158 -7.30 -3.61 9.36
C ILE A 158 -6.21 -4.49 9.99
N SER A 159 -6.58 -5.68 10.42
CA SER A 159 -5.69 -6.70 10.97
C SER A 159 -5.74 -8.04 10.21
N SER A 160 -6.51 -8.11 9.13
CA SER A 160 -6.62 -9.23 8.20
C SER A 160 -6.24 -8.80 6.79
N ASP A 161 -5.79 -9.72 5.95
CA ASP A 161 -5.49 -9.44 4.55
C ASP A 161 -6.76 -8.99 3.81
N VAL A 162 -6.65 -7.97 2.97
CA VAL A 162 -7.74 -7.46 2.13
C VAL A 162 -7.47 -7.85 0.69
N ALA A 163 -8.39 -8.62 0.10
CA ALA A 163 -8.25 -9.07 -1.29
C ALA A 163 -8.24 -7.90 -2.28
N PRO A 164 -7.60 -8.05 -3.46
CA PRO A 164 -7.59 -7.03 -4.50
C PRO A 164 -8.99 -6.53 -4.84
N PHE A 165 -9.07 -5.28 -5.26
CA PHE A 165 -10.32 -4.65 -5.74
C PHE A 165 -11.41 -4.46 -4.69
N CYS A 166 -11.21 -4.89 -3.44
CA CYS A 166 -12.21 -4.77 -2.38
C CYS A 166 -12.24 -3.37 -1.77
N LEU A 167 -13.44 -2.96 -1.34
CA LEU A 167 -13.65 -1.85 -0.41
C LEU A 167 -13.79 -2.43 1.00
N ALA A 168 -12.84 -2.12 1.88
CA ALA A 168 -12.87 -2.54 3.28
C ALA A 168 -12.84 -1.33 4.21
N THR A 169 -13.53 -1.42 5.34
CA THR A 169 -13.53 -0.37 6.37
C THR A 169 -13.82 -0.97 7.75
N GLU A 170 -14.02 -0.11 8.76
CA GLU A 170 -14.26 -0.53 10.15
C GLU A 170 -13.19 -1.53 10.63
N ARG A 171 -13.61 -2.67 11.19
CA ARG A 171 -12.69 -3.72 11.64
C ARG A 171 -12.77 -4.94 10.74
N ASN A 172 -11.87 -5.00 9.72
CA ASN A 172 -11.76 -6.13 8.78
C ASN A 172 -13.04 -6.43 7.99
N THR A 173 -13.90 -5.45 7.77
CA THR A 173 -15.19 -5.65 7.09
C THR A 173 -15.06 -5.23 5.63
N VAL A 174 -15.31 -6.14 4.71
CA VAL A 174 -15.42 -5.88 3.27
C VAL A 174 -16.87 -5.54 2.95
N TYR A 175 -17.09 -4.35 2.44
CA TYR A 175 -18.42 -3.85 2.05
C TYR A 175 -18.79 -4.24 0.62
N GLY A 176 -17.81 -4.49 -0.23
CA GLY A 176 -18.01 -4.86 -1.61
C GLY A 176 -16.74 -4.70 -2.43
N LEU A 177 -16.89 -4.55 -3.73
CA LEU A 177 -15.81 -4.22 -4.66
C LEU A 177 -15.67 -2.70 -4.80
N ASN A 178 -14.47 -2.20 -4.98
CA ASN A 178 -14.16 -0.81 -5.31
C ASN A 178 -14.57 -0.48 -6.76
N MET A 179 -15.87 -0.60 -7.05
CA MET A 179 -16.39 -0.46 -8.42
C MET A 179 -16.08 0.91 -9.04
N VAL A 180 -16.11 1.98 -8.23
CA VAL A 180 -15.78 3.34 -8.70
C VAL A 180 -14.32 3.41 -9.16
N GLY A 181 -13.39 2.87 -8.36
CA GLY A 181 -11.98 2.81 -8.72
C GLY A 181 -11.72 1.99 -9.97
N LEU A 182 -12.36 0.82 -10.09
CA LEU A 182 -12.20 -0.08 -11.24
C LEU A 182 -12.76 0.53 -12.54
N ARG A 183 -13.93 1.15 -12.49
CA ARG A 183 -14.52 1.88 -13.64
C ARG A 183 -13.61 3.03 -14.10
N ARG A 184 -13.07 3.83 -13.16
CA ARG A 184 -12.12 4.93 -13.48
C ARG A 184 -10.83 4.44 -14.13
N ARG A 185 -10.41 3.22 -13.82
CA ARG A 185 -9.25 2.56 -14.48
C ARG A 185 -9.56 2.02 -15.88
N GLY A 186 -10.81 2.07 -16.32
CA GLY A 186 -11.22 1.61 -17.64
C GLY A 186 -11.29 0.08 -17.76
N PHE A 187 -11.53 -0.65 -16.67
CA PHE A 187 -11.74 -2.10 -16.76
C PHE A 187 -12.94 -2.41 -17.66
N LYS A 188 -12.73 -3.34 -18.60
CA LYS A 188 -13.78 -3.80 -19.51
C LYS A 188 -14.90 -4.48 -18.72
N ARG A 189 -16.11 -4.43 -19.26
CA ARG A 189 -17.31 -4.99 -18.63
C ARG A 189 -17.16 -6.48 -18.31
N GLU A 190 -16.53 -7.23 -19.22
CA GLU A 190 -16.29 -8.67 -19.07
C GLU A 190 -15.35 -8.96 -17.89
N VAL A 191 -14.26 -8.19 -17.75
CA VAL A 191 -13.32 -8.32 -16.62
C VAL A 191 -14.03 -8.01 -15.30
N LEU A 192 -14.83 -6.94 -15.26
CA LEU A 192 -15.61 -6.58 -14.06
C LEU A 192 -16.62 -7.69 -13.71
N ALA A 193 -17.23 -8.33 -14.69
CA ALA A 193 -18.15 -9.45 -14.46
C ALA A 193 -17.44 -10.65 -13.82
N GLU A 194 -16.25 -11.00 -14.32
CA GLU A 194 -15.46 -12.08 -13.73
C GLU A 194 -14.98 -11.77 -12.31
N ILE A 195 -14.52 -10.54 -12.03
CA ILE A 195 -14.14 -10.11 -10.68
C ILE A 195 -15.38 -10.20 -9.74
N LYS A 196 -16.53 -9.71 -10.18
CA LYS A 196 -17.79 -9.82 -9.42
C LYS A 196 -18.15 -11.27 -9.11
N GLN A 197 -18.01 -12.15 -10.10
CA GLN A 197 -18.27 -13.58 -9.93
C GLN A 197 -17.30 -14.19 -8.92
N ALA A 198 -15.99 -13.96 -9.04
CA ALA A 198 -14.98 -14.45 -8.09
C ALA A 198 -15.27 -13.95 -6.67
N PHE A 199 -15.65 -12.69 -6.50
CA PHE A 199 -16.04 -12.09 -5.23
C PHE A 199 -17.26 -12.79 -4.62
N ARG A 200 -18.32 -13.04 -5.39
CA ARG A 200 -19.53 -13.74 -4.92
C ARG A 200 -19.22 -15.17 -4.49
N GLU A 201 -18.48 -15.91 -5.33
CA GLU A 201 -18.17 -17.32 -5.08
C GLU A 201 -17.26 -17.53 -3.85
N THR A 202 -16.49 -16.52 -3.47
CA THR A 202 -15.58 -16.58 -2.33
C THR A 202 -16.11 -15.81 -1.13
N LEU A 203 -16.02 -14.48 -1.15
CA LEU A 203 -16.26 -13.63 0.03
C LEU A 203 -17.74 -13.59 0.42
N VAL A 204 -18.68 -13.54 -0.53
CA VAL A 204 -20.12 -13.48 -0.22
C VAL A 204 -20.64 -14.83 0.26
N ARG A 205 -20.28 -15.92 -0.41
CA ARG A 205 -20.67 -17.28 0.03
C ARG A 205 -20.07 -17.68 1.37
N GLY A 206 -18.99 -17.03 1.80
CA GLY A 206 -18.37 -17.26 3.09
C GLY A 206 -17.74 -18.65 3.24
N GLY A 207 -17.63 -19.15 4.47
CA GLY A 207 -16.96 -20.41 4.76
C GLY A 207 -15.43 -20.31 4.78
N ASN A 208 -14.73 -21.33 4.31
CA ASN A 208 -13.28 -21.30 4.15
C ASN A 208 -12.92 -20.58 2.84
N LEU A 209 -12.57 -19.32 2.96
CA LEU A 209 -12.31 -18.44 1.78
C LEU A 209 -11.16 -18.96 0.90
N ARG A 210 -10.11 -19.56 1.51
CA ARG A 210 -8.97 -20.11 0.74
C ARG A 210 -9.32 -21.35 -0.04
N GLU A 211 -10.06 -22.27 0.56
CA GLU A 211 -10.52 -23.48 -0.13
C GLU A 211 -11.43 -23.11 -1.31
N ARG A 212 -12.33 -22.13 -1.10
CA ARG A 212 -13.18 -21.63 -2.17
C ARG A 212 -12.36 -21.01 -3.30
N ALA A 213 -11.41 -20.13 -2.97
CA ALA A 213 -10.55 -19.53 -3.98
C ALA A 213 -9.74 -20.58 -4.75
N ALA A 214 -9.21 -21.59 -4.07
CA ALA A 214 -8.51 -22.70 -4.72
C ALA A 214 -9.43 -23.51 -5.66
N ALA A 215 -10.66 -23.79 -5.24
CA ALA A 215 -11.66 -24.48 -6.08
C ALA A 215 -12.04 -23.63 -7.31
N GLU A 216 -12.19 -22.32 -7.15
CA GLU A 216 -12.46 -21.39 -8.25
C GLU A 216 -11.29 -21.33 -9.26
N ILE A 217 -10.04 -21.34 -8.78
CA ILE A 217 -8.85 -21.43 -9.66
C ILE A 217 -8.87 -22.75 -10.43
N ALA A 218 -9.11 -23.88 -9.74
CA ALA A 218 -9.14 -25.20 -10.35
C ALA A 218 -10.26 -25.37 -11.40
N SER A 219 -11.35 -24.60 -11.27
CA SER A 219 -12.46 -24.64 -12.25
C SER A 219 -12.08 -24.13 -13.63
N GLY A 220 -11.02 -23.34 -13.75
CA GLY A 220 -10.55 -22.76 -15.02
C GLY A 220 -11.51 -21.75 -15.68
N ARG A 221 -12.57 -21.32 -14.99
CA ARG A 221 -13.65 -20.50 -15.57
C ARG A 221 -13.29 -19.03 -15.79
N TYR A 222 -12.20 -18.52 -15.16
CA TYR A 222 -11.80 -17.12 -15.24
C TYR A 222 -10.73 -16.90 -16.31
N ALA A 223 -11.04 -16.11 -17.33
CA ALA A 223 -10.12 -15.80 -18.42
C ALA A 223 -9.24 -14.59 -18.08
N SER A 224 -9.79 -13.57 -17.35
CA SER A 224 -9.07 -12.36 -17.02
C SER A 224 -7.96 -12.59 -16.00
N LEU A 225 -6.84 -11.88 -16.20
CA LEU A 225 -5.70 -11.90 -15.26
C LEU A 225 -6.12 -11.37 -13.90
N GLU A 226 -6.99 -10.39 -13.88
CA GLU A 226 -7.45 -9.70 -12.69
C GLU A 226 -8.30 -10.62 -11.78
N ALA A 227 -9.25 -11.36 -12.35
CA ALA A 227 -10.04 -12.31 -11.56
C ALA A 227 -9.16 -13.44 -11.01
N ARG A 228 -8.19 -13.89 -11.78
CA ARG A 228 -7.20 -14.88 -11.31
C ARG A 228 -6.31 -14.31 -10.20
N ALA A 229 -5.78 -13.09 -10.37
CA ALA A 229 -4.97 -12.42 -9.35
C ALA A 229 -5.74 -12.21 -8.04
N PHE A 230 -7.04 -11.91 -8.11
CA PHE A 230 -7.93 -11.84 -6.95
C PHE A 230 -7.94 -13.16 -6.17
N LEU A 231 -8.15 -14.28 -6.86
CA LEU A 231 -8.21 -15.61 -6.24
C LEU A 231 -6.85 -16.08 -5.73
N GLU A 232 -5.79 -15.88 -6.51
CA GLU A 232 -4.42 -16.24 -6.15
C GLU A 232 -3.94 -15.51 -4.91
N PHE A 233 -4.27 -14.21 -4.78
CA PHE A 233 -3.96 -13.44 -3.58
C PHE A 233 -4.56 -14.08 -2.33
N MET A 234 -5.79 -14.59 -2.40
CA MET A 234 -6.47 -15.23 -1.28
C MET A 234 -5.79 -16.54 -0.87
N VAL A 235 -5.32 -17.32 -1.84
CA VAL A 235 -4.64 -18.61 -1.60
C VAL A 235 -3.23 -18.41 -1.04
N ALA A 236 -2.47 -17.47 -1.59
CA ALA A 236 -1.04 -17.28 -1.27
C ALA A 236 -0.77 -16.77 0.15
N GLY A 237 -1.75 -16.18 0.83
CA GLY A 237 -1.57 -15.59 2.16
C GLY A 237 -1.63 -16.59 3.30
N ARG A 238 -0.94 -16.25 4.41
CA ARG A 238 -1.00 -17.04 5.65
C ARG A 238 -1.95 -16.44 6.70
N ARG A 239 -2.21 -15.14 6.63
CA ARG A 239 -3.10 -14.43 7.58
C ARG A 239 -4.57 -14.66 7.23
N THR A 240 -5.45 -14.43 8.20
CA THR A 240 -6.91 -14.39 7.95
C THR A 240 -7.22 -13.35 6.88
N LEU A 241 -8.25 -13.60 6.08
CA LEU A 241 -8.80 -12.64 5.12
C LEU A 241 -9.92 -11.84 5.77
N ALA A 242 -10.01 -10.56 5.44
CA ALA A 242 -11.16 -9.73 5.75
C ALA A 242 -12.42 -10.34 5.11
N ARG A 243 -13.55 -10.29 5.82
CA ARG A 243 -14.79 -10.95 5.41
C ARG A 243 -15.80 -9.96 4.89
N ALA A 244 -16.61 -10.38 3.94
CA ALA A 244 -17.73 -9.58 3.48
C ALA A 244 -18.74 -9.37 4.60
N ARG A 245 -19.35 -8.17 4.63
CA ARG A 245 -20.53 -7.89 5.47
C ARG A 245 -21.68 -8.82 5.07
N HIS A 246 -22.55 -9.17 6.01
CA HIS A 246 -23.65 -10.12 5.78
C HIS A 246 -24.58 -9.71 4.61
N ASP A 247 -24.66 -8.41 4.32
CA ASP A 247 -25.55 -7.83 3.30
C ASP A 247 -24.82 -7.47 1.99
N ALA A 248 -23.53 -7.82 1.85
CA ALA A 248 -22.71 -7.43 0.68
C ALA A 248 -23.19 -8.05 -0.66
N ALA A 249 -24.17 -8.93 -0.63
CA ALA A 249 -24.77 -9.53 -1.82
C ALA A 249 -25.58 -8.53 -2.65
N THR A 250 -26.17 -7.49 -2.03
CA THR A 250 -27.02 -6.49 -2.68
C THR A 250 -26.24 -5.40 -3.39
N ASP A 251 -25.04 -5.03 -2.89
CA ASP A 251 -24.22 -3.95 -3.45
C ASP A 251 -23.37 -4.41 -4.67
N ALA A 252 -23.39 -5.69 -4.99
CA ALA A 252 -22.64 -6.22 -6.14
C ALA A 252 -23.41 -6.07 -7.47
N ASP A 253 -24.66 -5.66 -7.45
CA ASP A 253 -25.52 -5.53 -8.65
C ASP A 253 -25.65 -4.08 -9.14
N GLU A 254 -25.27 -3.04 -8.36
CA GLU A 254 -25.20 -1.64 -8.77
C GLU A 254 -23.78 -1.29 -9.29
#